data_2fb3aad8608566dd50c6b3e6126a337b
#
_entry.id   2fb3aad8608566dd50c6b3e6126a337b
#
_cell.length_a   1.000
_cell.length_b   1.000
_cell.length_c   1.000
_cell.angle_alpha   90.00
_cell.angle_beta   90.00
_cell.angle_gamma   90.00
#
_symmetry.space_group_name_H-M   'P 1'
#
loop_
_entity.id
_entity.type
_entity.pdbx_description
1 polymer ?
#
loop_
_entity_poly.entity_id
_entity_poly.type
_entity_poly.pdbx_seq_one_letter_code
_entity_poly.pdbx_strand_id
1 'polypeptide(L)'
;LMLLDEIDKVSSDYKGDVSSALLEVLDGEQNKEFNDHYFGVPVDLSNVLFIATANDLSGIPGPLLDRMEVINISGYTENEKYHIAKLYLVEKTREKNGLTKSQFKIDAGAIREIISHYTREAGVRSLERNIDKVCRKVCRKILTGEMDVVKVTKKNIQDFLGPYKYKDENGNLK
;
A
#
# COMPACT_ATOMS: atom_id res chain seq x y z
N LEU A 1 18.30 -13.75 3.45
CA LEU A 1 17.69 -12.47 3.04
C LEU A 1 16.94 -11.90 4.24
N MET A 2 17.14 -10.63 4.52
CA MET A 2 16.41 -9.87 5.56
C MET A 2 15.74 -8.66 4.93
N LEU A 3 14.46 -8.46 5.24
CA LEU A 3 13.69 -7.30 4.80
C LEU A 3 13.49 -6.35 5.98
N LEU A 4 13.90 -5.09 5.80
CA LEU A 4 13.72 -3.99 6.74
C LEU A 4 12.68 -3.03 6.17
N ASP A 5 11.48 -3.05 6.71
CA ASP A 5 10.36 -2.25 6.19
C ASP A 5 10.28 -0.90 6.88
N GLU A 6 10.01 0.17 6.09
CA GLU A 6 9.83 1.55 6.57
C GLU A 6 11.00 2.09 7.41
N ILE A 7 12.25 1.93 6.93
CA ILE A 7 13.45 2.39 7.68
C ILE A 7 13.51 3.92 7.86
N ASP A 8 12.75 4.69 7.09
CA ASP A 8 12.56 6.14 7.25
C ASP A 8 11.77 6.49 8.53
N LYS A 9 11.09 5.52 9.15
CA LYS A 9 10.35 5.70 10.41
C LYS A 9 11.18 5.39 11.64
N VAL A 10 12.39 4.88 11.45
CA VAL A 10 13.34 4.64 12.54
C VAL A 10 13.88 5.99 12.98
N SER A 11 13.11 6.67 13.83
CA SER A 11 13.55 7.90 14.45
C SER A 11 14.44 7.61 15.65
N SER A 12 15.31 8.56 15.97
CA SER A 12 16.22 8.57 17.10
C SER A 12 15.49 8.68 18.45
N ASP A 13 14.41 7.89 18.65
CA ASP A 13 13.63 7.91 19.87
C ASP A 13 14.24 7.04 20.98
N TYR A 14 14.71 7.71 21.97
CA TYR A 14 14.84 7.43 23.42
C TYR A 14 15.38 6.08 23.95
N LYS A 15 15.55 5.02 23.16
CA LYS A 15 15.97 3.70 23.69
C LYS A 15 17.09 2.99 22.93
N GLY A 16 17.95 3.71 22.31
CA GLY A 16 19.06 3.15 21.55
C GLY A 16 19.08 3.68 20.14
N ASP A 17 20.26 3.96 19.67
CA ASP A 17 20.48 4.44 18.33
C ASP A 17 20.33 3.27 17.35
N VAL A 18 19.09 3.02 16.91
CA VAL A 18 18.81 1.98 15.91
C VAL A 18 19.59 2.26 14.61
N SER A 19 19.86 3.53 14.32
CA SER A 19 20.68 3.91 13.17
C SER A 19 22.12 3.42 13.32
N SER A 20 22.71 3.48 14.52
CA SER A 20 24.04 2.93 14.78
C SER A 20 24.07 1.41 14.62
N ALA A 21 23.05 0.71 15.13
CA ALA A 21 22.94 -0.73 14.94
C ALA A 21 22.81 -1.12 13.46
N LEU A 22 22.03 -0.37 12.69
CA LEU A 22 21.90 -0.59 11.22
C LEU A 22 23.22 -0.30 10.49
N LEU A 23 24.00 0.70 10.93
CA LEU A 23 25.33 0.97 10.38
C LEU A 23 26.28 -0.22 10.57
N GLU A 24 26.28 -0.83 11.75
CA GLU A 24 27.07 -2.03 12.05
C GLU A 24 26.60 -3.24 11.24
N VAL A 25 25.28 -3.45 11.16
CA VAL A 25 24.68 -4.55 10.38
C VAL A 25 24.99 -4.46 8.88
N LEU A 26 24.99 -3.25 8.32
CA LEU A 26 25.22 -3.01 6.89
C LEU A 26 26.69 -2.83 6.52
N ASP A 27 27.59 -2.80 7.49
CA ASP A 27 29.03 -2.71 7.27
C ASP A 27 29.62 -4.10 7.07
N GLY A 28 30.16 -4.38 5.88
CA GLY A 28 30.68 -5.70 5.53
C GLY A 28 31.91 -6.15 6.33
N GLU A 29 32.59 -5.23 7.05
CA GLU A 29 33.70 -5.57 7.95
C GLU A 29 33.23 -5.88 9.36
N GLN A 30 32.20 -5.16 9.84
CA GLN A 30 31.68 -5.26 11.20
C GLN A 30 30.60 -6.33 11.37
N ASN A 31 29.82 -6.59 10.33
CA ASN A 31 28.66 -7.49 10.38
C ASN A 31 29.00 -8.99 10.57
N LYS A 32 30.29 -9.36 10.49
CA LYS A 32 30.77 -10.73 10.74
C LYS A 32 30.71 -11.11 12.22
N GLU A 33 30.80 -10.11 13.08
CA GLU A 33 30.80 -10.26 14.55
C GLU A 33 29.75 -9.35 15.19
N PHE A 34 28.56 -9.25 14.54
CA PHE A 34 27.48 -8.45 15.08
C PHE A 34 27.06 -8.95 16.45
N ASN A 35 27.18 -8.09 17.48
CA ASN A 35 26.84 -8.42 18.84
C ASN A 35 25.39 -8.02 19.17
N ASP A 36 24.52 -9.02 19.29
CA ASP A 36 23.20 -8.82 19.84
C ASP A 36 23.30 -8.56 21.36
N HIS A 37 22.91 -7.38 21.80
CA HIS A 37 22.97 -6.98 23.22
C HIS A 37 22.05 -7.80 24.13
N TYR A 38 21.07 -8.52 23.57
CA TYR A 38 20.16 -9.37 24.34
C TYR A 38 20.71 -10.79 24.50
N PHE A 39 21.27 -11.36 23.46
CA PHE A 39 21.80 -12.73 23.50
C PHE A 39 23.28 -12.78 23.94
N GLY A 40 24.01 -11.68 23.78
CA GLY A 40 25.45 -11.61 24.16
C GLY A 40 26.35 -12.58 23.37
N VAL A 41 25.87 -13.02 22.19
CA VAL A 41 26.60 -13.95 21.30
C VAL A 41 26.79 -13.26 19.96
N PRO A 42 28.02 -13.25 19.38
CA PRO A 42 28.25 -12.69 18.07
C PRO A 42 27.53 -13.52 16.98
N VAL A 43 26.92 -12.83 16.05
CA VAL A 43 26.21 -13.42 14.91
C VAL A 43 26.89 -12.96 13.61
N ASP A 44 27.22 -13.90 12.73
CA ASP A 44 27.78 -13.59 11.41
C ASP A 44 26.63 -13.27 10.42
N LEU A 45 26.55 -11.99 10.05
CA LEU A 45 25.58 -11.47 9.06
C LEU A 45 26.19 -11.24 7.67
N SER A 46 27.46 -11.59 7.44
CA SER A 46 28.20 -11.31 6.20
C SER A 46 27.57 -11.93 4.94
N ASN A 47 26.83 -13.02 5.09
CA ASN A 47 26.14 -13.72 4.00
C ASN A 47 24.63 -13.35 3.89
N VAL A 48 24.17 -12.31 4.61
CA VAL A 48 22.79 -11.88 4.58
C VAL A 48 22.61 -10.76 3.57
N LEU A 49 21.70 -10.96 2.61
CA LEU A 49 21.25 -9.88 1.74
C LEU A 49 20.18 -9.08 2.48
N PHE A 50 20.43 -7.77 2.63
CA PHE A 50 19.46 -6.84 3.22
C PHE A 50 18.71 -6.10 2.12
N ILE A 51 17.38 -6.04 2.24
CA ILE A 51 16.52 -5.21 1.41
C ILE A 51 15.76 -4.28 2.37
N ALA A 52 15.86 -2.99 2.12
CA ALA A 52 15.15 -1.99 2.91
C ALA A 52 14.09 -1.27 2.08
N THR A 53 12.99 -0.88 2.70
CA THR A 53 11.99 -0.01 2.09
C THR A 53 11.89 1.31 2.83
N ALA A 54 11.60 2.38 2.09
CA ALA A 54 11.36 3.70 2.64
C ALA A 54 10.37 4.48 1.76
N ASN A 55 9.61 5.38 2.37
CA ASN A 55 8.76 6.30 1.64
C ASN A 55 9.47 7.62 1.34
N ASP A 56 10.40 8.02 2.19
CA ASP A 56 11.15 9.26 2.09
C ASP A 56 12.61 9.04 2.49
N LEU A 57 13.53 9.42 1.63
CA LEU A 57 14.97 9.32 1.90
C LEU A 57 15.45 10.37 2.91
N SER A 58 14.74 11.49 3.06
CA SER A 58 15.14 12.57 3.96
C SER A 58 15.16 12.16 5.45
N GLY A 59 14.39 11.12 5.80
CA GLY A 59 14.37 10.53 7.14
C GLY A 59 15.51 9.55 7.42
N ILE A 60 16.33 9.21 6.42
CA ILE A 60 17.41 8.22 6.55
C ILE A 60 18.75 8.96 6.69
N PRO A 61 19.55 8.64 7.73
CA PRO A 61 20.88 9.24 7.89
C PRO A 61 21.78 9.00 6.67
N GLY A 62 22.53 10.04 6.25
CA GLY A 62 23.45 9.99 5.11
C GLY A 62 24.39 8.78 5.14
N PRO A 63 25.08 8.49 6.26
CA PRO A 63 25.96 7.33 6.36
C PRO A 63 25.30 5.96 6.09
N LEU A 64 23.98 5.83 6.32
CA LEU A 64 23.22 4.63 5.95
C LEU A 64 22.97 4.59 4.45
N LEU A 65 22.57 5.71 3.86
CA LEU A 65 22.36 5.81 2.41
C LEU A 65 23.62 5.51 1.61
N ASP A 66 24.79 5.92 2.12
CA ASP A 66 26.10 5.67 1.47
C ASP A 66 26.44 4.17 1.39
N ARG A 67 25.80 3.32 2.21
CA ARG A 67 25.97 1.86 2.22
C ARG A 67 24.90 1.11 1.44
N MET A 68 23.93 1.83 0.85
CA MET A 68 22.78 1.25 0.17
C MET A 68 22.77 1.61 -1.32
N GLU A 69 22.33 0.68 -2.15
CA GLU A 69 21.92 0.98 -3.52
C GLU A 69 20.46 1.45 -3.50
N VAL A 70 20.23 2.69 -3.90
CA VAL A 70 18.89 3.29 -3.89
C VAL A 70 18.19 3.03 -5.21
N ILE A 71 17.08 2.28 -5.16
CA ILE A 71 16.22 2.00 -6.29
C ILE A 71 14.91 2.77 -6.12
N ASN A 72 14.69 3.79 -6.96
CA ASN A 72 13.46 4.57 -6.93
C ASN A 72 12.33 3.87 -7.67
N ILE A 73 11.22 3.63 -6.97
CA ILE A 73 9.99 3.08 -7.54
C ILE A 73 8.96 4.20 -7.64
N SER A 74 8.59 4.58 -8.87
CA SER A 74 7.56 5.60 -9.12
C SER A 74 6.17 5.10 -8.75
N GLY A 75 5.27 6.02 -8.43
CA GLY A 75 3.85 5.72 -8.26
C GLY A 75 3.18 5.34 -9.60
N TYR A 76 2.01 4.72 -9.51
CA TYR A 76 1.20 4.38 -10.68
C TYR A 76 0.43 5.60 -11.20
N THR A 77 0.38 5.72 -12.53
CA THR A 77 -0.52 6.64 -13.22
C THR A 77 -1.99 6.22 -13.04
N GLU A 78 -2.94 7.12 -13.26
CA GLU A 78 -4.37 6.78 -13.18
C GLU A 78 -4.76 5.63 -14.12
N ASN A 79 -4.15 5.57 -15.30
CA ASN A 79 -4.43 4.50 -16.26
C ASN A 79 -3.88 3.14 -15.79
N GLU A 80 -2.69 3.12 -15.20
CA GLU A 80 -2.13 1.91 -14.59
C GLU A 80 -2.98 1.45 -13.40
N LYS A 81 -3.38 2.37 -12.52
CA LYS A 81 -4.31 2.08 -11.41
C LYS A 81 -5.63 1.49 -11.91
N TYR A 82 -6.18 2.02 -13.00
CA TYR A 82 -7.39 1.47 -13.62
C TYR A 82 -7.18 0.04 -14.10
N HIS A 83 -6.08 -0.25 -14.78
CA HIS A 83 -5.79 -1.61 -15.25
C HIS A 83 -5.54 -2.59 -14.10
N ILE A 84 -4.79 -2.17 -13.08
CA ILE A 84 -4.58 -2.96 -11.85
C ILE A 84 -5.92 -3.25 -11.17
N ALA A 85 -6.78 -2.25 -11.03
CA ALA A 85 -8.09 -2.43 -10.43
C ALA A 85 -8.97 -3.41 -11.21
N LYS A 86 -9.05 -3.22 -12.53
CA LYS A 86 -9.88 -4.04 -13.42
C LYS A 86 -9.43 -5.49 -13.48
N LEU A 87 -8.12 -5.72 -13.58
CA LEU A 87 -7.56 -7.07 -13.79
C LEU A 87 -7.39 -7.87 -12.49
N TYR A 88 -7.13 -7.18 -11.37
CA TYR A 88 -6.74 -7.85 -10.13
C TYR A 88 -7.62 -7.47 -8.92
N LEU A 89 -7.77 -6.17 -8.62
CA LEU A 89 -8.36 -5.77 -7.35
C LEU A 89 -9.86 -6.08 -7.27
N VAL A 90 -10.59 -5.89 -8.35
CA VAL A 90 -12.04 -6.19 -8.41
C VAL A 90 -12.30 -7.67 -8.19
N GLU A 91 -11.52 -8.55 -8.83
CA GLU A 91 -11.64 -9.99 -8.65
C GLU A 91 -11.30 -10.39 -7.22
N LYS A 92 -10.11 -9.99 -6.75
CA LYS A 92 -9.61 -10.24 -5.39
C LYS A 92 -10.60 -9.82 -4.30
N THR A 93 -11.13 -8.59 -4.41
CA THR A 93 -12.05 -8.07 -3.38
C THR A 93 -13.43 -8.72 -3.47
N ARG A 94 -13.90 -9.06 -4.66
CA ARG A 94 -15.14 -9.80 -4.88
C ARG A 94 -15.08 -11.18 -4.20
N GLU A 95 -14.04 -11.96 -4.50
CA GLU A 95 -13.82 -13.30 -3.92
C GLU A 95 -13.67 -13.24 -2.40
N LYS A 96 -12.87 -12.29 -1.89
CA LYS A 96 -12.70 -12.07 -0.45
C LYS A 96 -14.02 -11.82 0.27
N ASN A 97 -14.99 -11.19 -0.39
CA ASN A 97 -16.32 -10.90 0.17
C ASN A 97 -17.38 -11.96 -0.20
N GLY A 98 -16.99 -13.09 -0.81
CA GLY A 98 -17.91 -14.18 -1.15
C GLY A 98 -18.92 -13.86 -2.26
N LEU A 99 -18.66 -12.82 -3.06
CA LEU A 99 -19.53 -12.41 -4.17
C LEU A 99 -19.18 -13.16 -5.46
N THR A 100 -20.20 -13.56 -6.20
CA THR A 100 -20.03 -14.13 -7.54
C THR A 100 -19.97 -13.05 -8.64
N LYS A 101 -19.45 -13.42 -9.81
CA LYS A 101 -19.45 -12.55 -11.01
C LYS A 101 -20.85 -12.13 -11.47
N SER A 102 -21.86 -12.95 -11.18
CA SER A 102 -23.25 -12.65 -11.50
C SER A 102 -23.84 -11.62 -10.53
N GLN A 103 -23.52 -11.70 -9.25
CA GLN A 103 -24.05 -10.83 -8.19
C GLN A 103 -23.45 -9.42 -8.19
N PHE A 104 -22.17 -9.29 -8.54
CA PHE A 104 -21.47 -8.00 -8.48
C PHE A 104 -20.78 -7.68 -9.81
N LYS A 105 -21.10 -6.52 -10.35
CA LYS A 105 -20.42 -5.93 -11.51
C LYS A 105 -20.08 -4.47 -11.23
N ILE A 106 -18.89 -4.05 -11.62
CA ILE A 106 -18.45 -2.65 -11.56
C ILE A 106 -17.99 -2.21 -12.93
N ASP A 107 -18.46 -1.06 -13.40
CA ASP A 107 -18.07 -0.56 -14.71
C ASP A 107 -16.76 0.27 -14.67
N ALA A 108 -16.20 0.51 -15.86
CA ALA A 108 -14.97 1.28 -16.00
C ALA A 108 -15.11 2.72 -15.47
N GLY A 109 -16.30 3.32 -15.63
CA GLY A 109 -16.58 4.66 -15.14
C GLY A 109 -16.52 4.73 -13.62
N ALA A 110 -17.11 3.75 -12.92
CA ALA A 110 -17.07 3.69 -11.47
C ALA A 110 -15.64 3.51 -10.93
N ILE A 111 -14.82 2.66 -11.57
CA ILE A 111 -13.41 2.49 -11.18
C ILE A 111 -12.65 3.81 -11.32
N ARG A 112 -12.81 4.52 -12.42
CA ARG A 112 -12.18 5.82 -12.65
C ARG A 112 -12.63 6.87 -11.63
N GLU A 113 -13.93 6.92 -11.30
CA GLU A 113 -14.44 7.80 -10.24
C GLU A 113 -13.80 7.50 -8.88
N ILE A 114 -13.59 6.20 -8.56
CA ILE A 114 -12.90 5.84 -7.31
C ILE A 114 -11.47 6.37 -7.32
N ILE A 115 -10.75 6.23 -8.43
CA ILE A 115 -9.37 6.68 -8.56
C ILE A 115 -9.30 8.20 -8.39
N SER A 116 -10.10 8.96 -9.11
CA SER A 116 -10.01 10.42 -9.17
C SER A 116 -10.58 11.10 -7.92
N HIS A 117 -11.68 10.56 -7.35
CA HIS A 117 -12.42 11.28 -6.30
C HIS A 117 -12.34 10.67 -4.89
N TYR A 118 -11.85 9.44 -4.75
CA TYR A 118 -11.78 8.76 -3.45
C TYR A 118 -10.38 8.35 -3.03
N THR A 119 -9.37 8.52 -3.92
CA THR A 119 -7.97 8.19 -3.61
C THR A 119 -7.03 9.34 -3.94
N ARG A 120 -6.00 9.53 -3.10
CA ARG A 120 -4.81 10.35 -3.36
C ARG A 120 -3.62 9.59 -2.82
N GLU A 121 -3.07 8.70 -3.63
CA GLU A 121 -1.96 7.84 -3.24
C GLU A 121 -1.08 7.50 -4.45
N ALA A 122 0.19 7.23 -4.22
CA ALA A 122 1.09 6.76 -5.28
C ALA A 122 0.78 5.32 -5.71
N GLY A 123 0.41 4.46 -4.75
CA GLY A 123 0.05 3.07 -4.95
C GLY A 123 -1.44 2.83 -5.22
N VAL A 124 -1.92 1.66 -4.80
CA VAL A 124 -3.30 1.19 -4.99
C VAL A 124 -3.98 0.66 -3.71
N ARG A 125 -3.37 0.87 -2.52
CA ARG A 125 -3.93 0.37 -1.25
C ARG A 125 -5.28 1.01 -0.90
N SER A 126 -5.40 2.33 -1.08
CA SER A 126 -6.65 3.04 -0.83
C SER A 126 -7.70 2.70 -1.89
N LEU A 127 -7.29 2.49 -3.14
CA LEU A 127 -8.15 2.01 -4.23
C LEU A 127 -8.73 0.63 -3.88
N GLU A 128 -7.90 -0.32 -3.46
CA GLU A 128 -8.35 -1.64 -3.00
C GLU A 128 -9.33 -1.54 -1.83
N ARG A 129 -9.03 -0.71 -0.82
CA ARG A 129 -9.94 -0.49 0.33
C ARG A 129 -11.29 0.09 -0.07
N ASN A 130 -11.33 1.00 -1.04
CA ASN A 130 -12.59 1.57 -1.52
C ASN A 130 -13.41 0.54 -2.32
N ILE A 131 -12.77 -0.27 -3.18
CA ILE A 131 -13.43 -1.37 -3.88
C ILE A 131 -13.97 -2.41 -2.88
N ASP A 132 -13.19 -2.78 -1.88
CA ASP A 132 -13.60 -3.68 -0.80
C ASP A 132 -14.80 -3.12 0.00
N LYS A 133 -14.82 -1.81 0.26
CA LYS A 133 -15.98 -1.14 0.88
C LYS A 133 -17.24 -1.21 0.00
N VAL A 134 -17.09 -1.06 -1.30
CA VAL A 134 -18.20 -1.25 -2.25
C VAL A 134 -18.70 -2.70 -2.19
N CYS A 135 -17.81 -3.69 -2.27
CA CYS A 135 -18.18 -5.10 -2.18
C CYS A 135 -18.95 -5.43 -0.89
N ARG A 136 -18.49 -4.94 0.27
CA ARG A 136 -19.20 -5.16 1.54
C ARG A 136 -20.61 -4.57 1.53
N LYS A 137 -20.81 -3.38 0.96
CA LYS A 137 -22.15 -2.79 0.83
C LYS A 137 -23.05 -3.55 -0.15
N VAL A 138 -22.47 -4.10 -1.21
CA VAL A 138 -23.17 -4.99 -2.13
C VAL A 138 -23.62 -6.26 -1.41
N CYS A 139 -22.71 -6.91 -0.66
CA CYS A 139 -23.07 -8.08 0.17
C CYS A 139 -24.23 -7.79 1.08
N ARG A 140 -24.21 -6.65 1.77
CA ARG A 140 -25.30 -6.26 2.65
C ARG A 140 -26.64 -6.18 1.91
N LYS A 141 -26.69 -5.50 0.74
CA LYS A 141 -27.90 -5.37 -0.07
C LYS A 141 -28.46 -6.70 -0.54
N ILE A 142 -27.57 -7.65 -0.87
CA ILE A 142 -27.99 -9.01 -1.27
C ILE A 142 -28.53 -9.77 -0.05
N LEU A 143 -27.83 -9.72 1.08
CA LEU A 143 -28.23 -10.43 2.30
C LEU A 143 -29.54 -9.90 2.91
N THR A 144 -29.81 -8.60 2.77
CA THR A 144 -31.08 -7.98 3.21
C THR A 144 -32.22 -8.19 2.22
N GLY A 145 -31.96 -8.86 1.08
CA GLY A 145 -33.00 -9.10 0.06
C GLY A 145 -33.38 -7.85 -0.75
N GLU A 146 -32.62 -6.76 -0.65
CA GLU A 146 -32.88 -5.55 -1.42
C GLU A 146 -32.63 -5.75 -2.91
N MET A 147 -31.63 -6.55 -3.27
CA MET A 147 -31.21 -6.84 -4.65
C MET A 147 -30.53 -8.18 -4.76
N ASP A 148 -30.76 -8.93 -5.85
CA ASP A 148 -30.03 -10.17 -6.14
C ASP A 148 -28.74 -9.90 -6.93
N VAL A 149 -28.71 -8.84 -7.72
CA VAL A 149 -27.59 -8.41 -8.55
C VAL A 149 -27.39 -6.91 -8.42
N VAL A 150 -26.14 -6.51 -8.19
CA VAL A 150 -25.76 -5.10 -8.06
C VAL A 150 -24.75 -4.72 -9.14
N LYS A 151 -25.13 -3.74 -9.98
CA LYS A 151 -24.22 -3.10 -10.93
C LYS A 151 -23.81 -1.72 -10.42
N VAL A 152 -22.52 -1.58 -10.14
CA VAL A 152 -21.95 -0.31 -9.68
C VAL A 152 -21.43 0.47 -10.89
N THR A 153 -21.89 1.70 -11.02
CA THR A 153 -21.62 2.60 -12.15
C THR A 153 -21.16 3.96 -11.65
N LYS A 154 -20.65 4.80 -12.56
CA LYS A 154 -20.32 6.20 -12.25
C LYS A 154 -21.48 6.93 -11.56
N LYS A 155 -22.74 6.66 -11.95
CA LYS A 155 -23.92 7.37 -11.43
C LYS A 155 -24.28 7.03 -10.00
N ASN A 156 -24.03 5.79 -9.57
CA ASN A 156 -24.43 5.31 -8.25
C ASN A 156 -23.27 5.03 -7.29
N ILE A 157 -22.04 5.35 -7.68
CA ILE A 157 -20.86 5.11 -6.83
C ILE A 157 -20.94 5.84 -5.49
N GLN A 158 -21.57 7.01 -5.46
CA GLN A 158 -21.76 7.79 -4.23
C GLN A 158 -22.70 7.12 -3.23
N ASP A 159 -23.63 6.28 -3.66
CA ASP A 159 -24.49 5.49 -2.76
C ASP A 159 -23.65 4.48 -1.95
N PHE A 160 -22.54 4.03 -2.52
CA PHE A 160 -21.62 3.09 -1.88
C PHE A 160 -20.51 3.76 -1.08
N LEU A 161 -19.93 4.85 -1.58
CA LEU A 161 -18.76 5.48 -0.96
C LEU A 161 -19.05 6.80 -0.25
N GLY A 162 -20.24 7.38 -0.47
CA GLY A 162 -20.62 8.70 0.01
C GLY A 162 -20.16 9.81 -0.94
N PRO A 163 -20.26 11.07 -0.54
CA PRO A 163 -19.85 12.20 -1.37
C PRO A 163 -18.36 12.13 -1.71
N TYR A 164 -17.99 12.76 -2.82
CA TYR A 164 -16.60 12.84 -3.27
C TYR A 164 -15.69 13.43 -2.20
N LYS A 165 -14.56 12.80 -1.96
CA LYS A 165 -13.56 13.25 -0.98
C LYS A 165 -12.62 14.29 -1.56
N TYR A 166 -12.32 14.16 -2.84
CA TYR A 166 -11.38 15.02 -3.56
C TYR A 166 -12.08 15.63 -4.76
N LYS A 167 -11.82 16.92 -5.01
CA LYS A 167 -12.25 17.62 -6.23
C LYS A 167 -11.27 17.31 -7.36
N ASP A 168 -11.74 17.35 -8.60
CA ASP A 168 -10.83 17.36 -9.75
C ASP A 168 -9.89 18.56 -9.67
N GLU A 169 -8.67 18.41 -10.16
CA GLU A 169 -7.64 19.46 -10.18
C GLU A 169 -8.11 20.74 -10.92
N ASN A 170 -9.14 20.63 -11.73
CA ASN A 170 -9.75 21.76 -12.48
C ASN A 170 -10.88 22.49 -11.72
N GLY A 171 -11.12 22.18 -10.45
CA GLY A 171 -12.02 22.98 -9.58
C GLY A 171 -13.51 22.92 -9.90
N ASN A 172 -13.95 22.16 -10.89
CA ASN A 172 -15.35 22.04 -11.28
C ASN A 172 -16.03 20.86 -10.60
N LEU A 173 -16.90 21.19 -9.64
CA LEU A 173 -18.02 20.33 -9.27
C LEU A 173 -19.04 20.42 -10.40
N LYS A 174 -19.19 19.38 -11.19
CA LYS A 174 -20.40 19.21 -12.01
C LYS A 174 -21.40 18.36 -11.27
#